data_e6b00299297969c737fc9352ab7bc1e6
#
_entry.id   e6b00299297969c737fc9352ab7bc1e6
#
_cell.length_a   1.000
_cell.length_b   1.000
_cell.length_c   1.000
_cell.angle_alpha   90.00
_cell.angle_beta   90.00
_cell.angle_gamma   90.00
#
_symmetry.space_group_name_H-M   'P 1'
#
loop_
_entity.id
_entity.type
_entity.pdbx_description
1 polymer ?
#
loop_
_entity_poly.entity_id
_entity_poly.type
_entity_poly.pdbx_seq_one_letter_code
_entity_poly.pdbx_strand_id
1 'polypeptide(L)'
;MFEKLNPRSAEIIKQSSTVYNLKWKGNIEFLLCSHENSCSGWYYILKNNEQISPTYHYSEINDIFLKNLQRIIDDIESGKYNNKKTPSEKIRLIVEERGLYSLMNNTKWKELITAIKEKIPDIPIKYKILFEEEAPTYYWTMAGDEHFEYLNMKSIEWFRISCEIKEIKHRGKLIEDKLIIYDKKAEIYEILEKFNIPYEYDEIENAFVIYGYKN
;
A
#
# COMPACT_ATOMS: atom_id res chain seq x y z
N MET A 1 20.15 1.76 24.82
CA MET A 1 20.31 2.62 23.65
C MET A 1 19.34 3.79 23.66
N PHE A 2 18.03 3.54 23.78
CA PHE A 2 16.98 4.56 23.75
C PHE A 2 16.92 5.40 25.04
N GLU A 3 17.66 5.05 26.07
CA GLU A 3 17.84 5.82 27.31
C GLU A 3 18.46 7.20 27.10
N LYS A 4 19.11 7.42 25.94
CA LYS A 4 19.64 8.72 25.54
C LYS A 4 18.59 9.66 24.92
N LEU A 5 17.42 9.12 24.52
CA LEU A 5 16.31 9.92 24.02
C LEU A 5 15.52 10.46 25.19
N ASN A 6 15.16 11.73 25.15
CA ASN A 6 14.47 12.42 26.23
C ASN A 6 13.08 12.91 25.78
N PRO A 7 12.09 12.01 25.68
CA PRO A 7 10.71 12.42 25.44
C PRO A 7 10.13 13.05 26.72
N ARG A 8 9.67 14.29 26.64
CA ARG A 8 9.20 15.05 27.81
C ARG A 8 7.79 14.69 28.25
N SER A 9 6.94 14.31 27.30
CA SER A 9 5.50 14.11 27.52
C SER A 9 4.94 12.82 26.89
N ALA A 10 5.81 11.93 26.43
CA ALA A 10 5.40 10.66 25.84
C ALA A 10 5.22 9.56 26.90
N GLU A 11 4.27 8.69 26.65
CA GLU A 11 4.12 7.40 27.31
C GLU A 11 4.89 6.33 26.55
N ILE A 12 5.67 5.50 27.22
CA ILE A 12 6.34 4.34 26.62
C ILE A 12 5.34 3.21 26.56
N ILE A 13 4.81 2.92 25.36
CA ILE A 13 3.82 1.85 25.15
C ILE A 13 4.50 0.49 25.08
N LYS A 14 5.63 0.40 24.39
CA LYS A 14 6.37 -0.85 24.23
C LYS A 14 7.86 -0.58 24.14
N GLN A 15 8.60 -1.34 24.93
CA GLN A 15 10.05 -1.36 24.86
C GLN A 15 10.51 -2.81 24.89
N SER A 16 11.16 -3.25 23.83
CA SER A 16 11.82 -4.56 23.72
C SER A 16 13.18 -4.38 23.06
N SER A 17 13.92 -5.46 22.87
CA SER A 17 15.19 -5.42 22.12
C SER A 17 15.05 -4.91 20.68
N THR A 18 13.88 -5.08 20.10
CA THR A 18 13.62 -4.79 18.67
C THR A 18 12.57 -3.71 18.40
N VAL A 19 11.80 -3.29 19.42
CA VAL A 19 10.72 -2.32 19.25
C VAL A 19 10.75 -1.28 20.36
N TYR A 20 10.70 0.00 19.98
CA TYR A 20 10.51 1.12 20.87
C TYR A 20 9.35 1.98 20.37
N ASN A 21 8.26 2.02 21.14
CA ASN A 21 7.05 2.77 20.79
C ASN A 21 6.76 3.82 21.86
N LEU A 22 6.67 5.07 21.41
CA LEU A 22 6.31 6.24 22.21
C LEU A 22 4.95 6.78 21.75
N LYS A 23 4.09 7.16 22.69
CA LYS A 23 2.78 7.75 22.41
C LYS A 23 2.61 9.08 23.11
N TRP A 24 2.07 10.06 22.39
CA TRP A 24 1.71 11.38 22.90
C TRP A 24 0.20 11.59 22.91
N LYS A 25 -0.23 12.62 23.59
CA LYS A 25 -1.61 13.12 23.51
C LYS A 25 -1.98 13.42 22.06
N GLY A 26 -3.26 13.13 21.67
CA GLY A 26 -3.71 13.31 20.28
C GLY A 26 -3.46 12.08 19.39
N ASN A 27 -3.19 10.90 20.01
CA ASN A 27 -2.98 9.62 19.33
C ASN A 27 -1.84 9.66 18.30
N ILE A 28 -0.79 10.43 18.58
CA ILE A 28 0.44 10.42 17.79
C ILE A 28 1.38 9.42 18.44
N GLU A 29 1.93 8.53 17.63
CA GLU A 29 2.89 7.51 18.05
C GLU A 29 4.15 7.56 17.19
N PHE A 30 5.29 7.38 17.81
CA PHE A 30 6.55 7.18 17.14
C PHE A 30 6.94 5.72 17.33
N LEU A 31 7.09 5.00 16.25
CA LEU A 31 7.50 3.60 16.25
C LEU A 31 8.89 3.45 15.64
N LEU A 32 9.79 2.86 16.40
CA LEU A 32 11.13 2.51 15.98
C LEU A 32 11.29 1.00 16.11
N CYS A 33 11.66 0.36 15.02
CA CYS A 33 11.91 -1.08 14.94
C CYS A 33 13.37 -1.33 14.55
N SER A 34 13.98 -2.36 15.13
CA SER A 34 15.30 -2.84 14.74
C SER A 34 15.23 -4.33 14.36
N HIS A 35 16.10 -4.74 13.45
CA HIS A 35 16.30 -6.15 13.18
C HIS A 35 16.96 -6.82 14.38
N GLU A 36 16.63 -8.08 14.62
CA GLU A 36 17.29 -8.87 15.68
C GLU A 36 18.80 -8.93 15.45
N ASN A 37 19.56 -8.69 16.52
CA ASN A 37 21.02 -8.72 16.51
C ASN A 37 21.71 -7.76 15.49
N SER A 38 21.01 -6.68 15.10
CA SER A 38 21.52 -5.70 14.12
C SER A 38 21.45 -4.27 14.66
N CYS A 39 22.33 -3.43 14.17
CA CYS A 39 22.31 -1.98 14.38
C CYS A 39 21.44 -1.25 13.34
N SER A 40 20.66 -1.98 12.55
CA SER A 40 19.81 -1.45 11.49
C SER A 40 18.31 -1.66 11.78
N GLY A 41 17.48 -0.89 11.09
CA GLY A 41 16.04 -0.99 11.24
C GLY A 41 15.31 0.14 10.54
N TRP A 42 14.13 0.45 11.03
CA TRP A 42 13.27 1.50 10.48
C TRP A 42 12.45 2.20 11.55
N TYR A 43 11.97 3.39 11.25
CA TYR A 43 11.05 4.14 12.09
C TYR A 43 10.04 4.94 11.27
N TYR A 44 8.90 5.23 11.87
CA TYR A 44 7.86 6.06 11.30
C TYR A 44 6.94 6.66 12.38
N ILE A 45 6.07 7.57 11.97
CA ILE A 45 5.11 8.25 12.85
C ILE A 45 3.71 7.83 12.45
N LEU A 46 2.92 7.46 13.44
CA LEU A 46 1.50 7.15 13.34
C LEU A 46 0.65 8.28 13.92
N LYS A 47 -0.56 8.43 13.41
CA LYS A 47 -1.66 9.20 14.03
C LYS A 47 -2.93 8.39 13.88
N ASN A 48 -3.64 8.13 14.99
CA ASN A 48 -4.81 7.27 15.01
C ASN A 48 -4.56 5.86 14.41
N ASN A 49 -3.40 5.27 14.68
CA ASN A 49 -2.91 4.00 14.12
C ASN A 49 -2.65 4.00 12.59
N GLU A 50 -2.64 5.16 11.95
CA GLU A 50 -2.32 5.31 10.53
C GLU A 50 -0.98 6.01 10.35
N GLN A 51 -0.15 5.49 9.43
CA GLN A 51 1.14 6.08 9.14
C GLN A 51 1.00 7.43 8.45
N ILE A 52 1.59 8.47 9.05
CA ILE A 52 1.55 9.86 8.56
C ILE A 52 2.93 10.39 8.12
N SER A 53 3.97 9.61 8.27
CA SER A 53 5.32 9.90 7.76
C SER A 53 5.78 8.83 6.80
N PRO A 54 6.80 9.11 5.94
CA PRO A 54 7.53 8.03 5.28
C PRO A 54 8.10 7.03 6.29
N THR A 55 8.40 5.82 5.83
CA THR A 55 9.25 4.88 6.58
C THR A 55 10.70 5.28 6.35
N TYR A 56 11.39 5.55 7.43
CA TYR A 56 12.81 5.91 7.39
C TYR A 56 13.65 4.70 7.80
N HIS A 57 14.61 4.33 6.98
CA HIS A 57 15.53 3.23 7.27
C HIS A 57 16.83 3.77 7.85
N TYR A 58 17.45 2.98 8.72
CA TYR A 58 18.77 3.27 9.26
C TYR A 58 19.62 1.99 9.24
N SER A 59 20.92 2.16 8.99
CA SER A 59 21.88 1.04 8.92
C SER A 59 22.85 1.03 10.10
N GLU A 60 22.87 2.10 10.87
CA GLU A 60 23.81 2.29 11.97
C GLU A 60 23.20 3.17 13.07
N ILE A 61 23.56 2.86 14.31
CA ILE A 61 23.17 3.65 15.46
C ILE A 61 24.39 4.40 15.99
N ASN A 62 24.47 5.65 15.60
CA ASN A 62 25.53 6.57 16.00
C ASN A 62 24.91 7.86 16.59
N ASP A 63 25.78 8.76 17.04
CA ASP A 63 25.32 10.04 17.66
C ASP A 63 24.54 10.93 16.69
N ILE A 64 24.82 10.84 15.38
CA ILE A 64 24.10 11.61 14.35
C ILE A 64 22.66 11.06 14.24
N PHE A 65 22.51 9.74 14.21
CA PHE A 65 21.22 9.08 14.21
C PHE A 65 20.40 9.45 15.44
N LEU A 66 21.00 9.37 16.65
CA LEU A 66 20.32 9.72 17.89
C LEU A 66 19.89 11.19 17.94
N LYS A 67 20.70 12.11 17.42
CA LYS A 67 20.33 13.54 17.27
C LYS A 67 19.15 13.73 16.33
N ASN A 68 19.12 12.99 15.21
CA ASN A 68 17.99 13.04 14.27
C ASN A 68 16.71 12.51 14.91
N LEU A 69 16.77 11.42 15.66
CA LEU A 69 15.61 10.90 16.39
C LEU A 69 15.12 11.91 17.44
N GLN A 70 16.02 12.52 18.21
CA GLN A 70 15.63 13.53 19.18
C GLN A 70 14.93 14.72 18.52
N ARG A 71 15.42 15.18 17.36
CA ARG A 71 14.75 16.26 16.60
C ARG A 71 13.33 15.86 16.17
N ILE A 72 13.10 14.60 15.78
CA ILE A 72 11.76 14.12 15.42
C ILE A 72 10.85 14.11 16.66
N ILE A 73 11.35 13.68 17.81
CA ILE A 73 10.63 13.73 19.09
C ILE A 73 10.27 15.18 19.43
N ASP A 74 11.22 16.11 19.31
CA ASP A 74 10.98 17.54 19.55
C ASP A 74 9.96 18.12 18.56
N ASP A 75 9.98 17.72 17.30
CA ASP A 75 8.98 18.09 16.27
C ASP A 75 7.57 17.58 16.65
N ILE A 76 7.46 16.38 17.20
CA ILE A 76 6.17 15.84 17.68
C ILE A 76 5.69 16.64 18.89
N GLU A 77 6.56 16.90 19.87
CA GLU A 77 6.24 17.63 21.09
C GLU A 77 5.89 19.10 20.84
N SER A 78 6.46 19.70 19.79
CA SER A 78 6.10 21.05 19.33
C SER A 78 4.73 21.12 18.64
N GLY A 79 4.09 19.97 18.39
CA GLY A 79 2.78 19.90 17.74
C GLY A 79 2.83 19.94 16.21
N LYS A 80 3.98 19.83 15.57
CA LYS A 80 4.16 19.86 14.11
C LYS A 80 3.28 18.84 13.37
N TYR A 81 2.98 17.70 14.02
CA TYR A 81 2.18 16.63 13.45
C TYR A 81 0.69 16.70 13.82
N ASN A 82 0.27 17.61 14.72
CA ASN A 82 -1.12 17.67 15.20
C ASN A 82 -2.11 17.91 14.06
N ASN A 83 -1.78 18.76 13.10
CA ASN A 83 -2.62 19.12 11.96
C ASN A 83 -2.38 18.24 10.72
N LYS A 84 -1.49 17.25 10.80
CA LYS A 84 -1.23 16.36 9.66
C LYS A 84 -2.39 15.39 9.49
N LYS A 85 -2.98 15.39 8.28
CA LYS A 85 -4.10 14.50 7.95
C LYS A 85 -3.60 13.06 7.78
N THR A 86 -4.37 12.11 8.30
CA THR A 86 -4.11 10.68 8.06
C THR A 86 -4.49 10.31 6.63
N PRO A 87 -4.00 9.16 6.09
CA PRO A 87 -4.44 8.63 4.81
C PRO A 87 -5.97 8.51 4.70
N SER A 88 -6.64 7.98 5.73
CA SER A 88 -8.11 7.87 5.74
C SER A 88 -8.82 9.23 5.74
N GLU A 89 -8.31 10.22 6.47
CA GLU A 89 -8.83 11.59 6.44
C GLU A 89 -8.69 12.23 5.05
N LYS A 90 -7.56 12.00 4.36
CA LYS A 90 -7.35 12.47 2.99
C LYS A 90 -8.31 11.82 2.02
N ILE A 91 -8.46 10.48 2.09
CA ILE A 91 -9.41 9.73 1.26
C ILE A 91 -10.82 10.28 1.45
N ARG A 92 -11.28 10.45 2.71
CA ARG A 92 -12.60 10.97 3.02
C ARG A 92 -12.83 12.34 2.38
N LEU A 93 -11.87 13.26 2.49
CA LEU A 93 -12.00 14.59 1.89
C LEU A 93 -12.12 14.55 0.37
N ILE A 94 -11.32 13.72 -0.32
CA ILE A 94 -11.40 13.57 -1.79
C ILE A 94 -12.75 12.96 -2.19
N VAL A 95 -13.22 11.96 -1.45
CA VAL A 95 -14.51 11.31 -1.70
C VAL A 95 -15.66 12.32 -1.54
N GLU A 96 -15.65 13.13 -0.46
CA GLU A 96 -16.62 14.18 -0.21
C GLU A 96 -16.57 15.28 -1.30
N GLU A 97 -15.37 15.76 -1.63
CA GLU A 97 -15.17 16.82 -2.63
C GLU A 97 -15.62 16.40 -4.04
N ARG A 98 -15.33 15.16 -4.42
CA ARG A 98 -15.69 14.63 -5.75
C ARG A 98 -17.09 14.00 -5.81
N GLY A 99 -17.81 13.96 -4.69
CA GLY A 99 -19.15 13.36 -4.61
C GLY A 99 -19.18 11.85 -4.89
N LEU A 100 -18.09 11.14 -4.56
CA LEU A 100 -17.95 9.72 -4.83
C LEU A 100 -18.64 8.87 -3.76
N TYR A 101 -19.09 7.66 -4.15
CA TYR A 101 -19.54 6.64 -3.22
C TYR A 101 -18.71 5.36 -3.37
N SER A 102 -18.50 4.66 -2.24
CA SER A 102 -17.68 3.43 -2.22
C SER A 102 -18.50 2.21 -2.63
N LEU A 103 -17.96 1.43 -3.56
CA LEU A 103 -18.52 0.14 -4.00
C LEU A 103 -17.82 -1.07 -3.37
N MET A 104 -16.59 -0.85 -2.88
CA MET A 104 -15.74 -1.90 -2.32
C MET A 104 -15.37 -1.59 -0.86
N ASN A 105 -15.43 -2.60 0.00
CA ASN A 105 -14.89 -2.52 1.35
C ASN A 105 -13.56 -3.29 1.45
N ASN A 106 -12.87 -3.15 2.58
CA ASN A 106 -11.57 -3.80 2.80
C ASN A 106 -11.64 -5.32 2.69
N THR A 107 -12.74 -5.95 3.14
CA THR A 107 -12.90 -7.41 3.08
C THR A 107 -12.97 -7.86 1.64
N LYS A 108 -13.81 -7.24 0.82
CA LYS A 108 -13.93 -7.55 -0.61
C LYS A 108 -12.61 -7.34 -1.35
N TRP A 109 -11.90 -6.24 -1.09
CA TRP A 109 -10.59 -6.02 -1.67
C TRP A 109 -9.60 -7.12 -1.30
N LYS A 110 -9.54 -7.48 -0.01
CA LYS A 110 -8.65 -8.53 0.47
C LYS A 110 -8.96 -9.88 -0.16
N GLU A 111 -10.24 -10.26 -0.22
CA GLU A 111 -10.70 -11.52 -0.83
C GLU A 111 -10.33 -11.57 -2.32
N LEU A 112 -10.61 -10.52 -3.08
CA LEU A 112 -10.29 -10.41 -4.49
C LEU A 112 -8.79 -10.59 -4.74
N ILE A 113 -7.96 -9.78 -4.07
CA ILE A 113 -6.52 -9.76 -4.30
C ILE A 113 -5.86 -11.06 -3.87
N THR A 114 -6.28 -11.61 -2.72
CA THR A 114 -5.77 -12.92 -2.28
C THR A 114 -6.10 -14.01 -3.29
N ALA A 115 -7.34 -14.05 -3.76
CA ALA A 115 -7.76 -15.07 -4.74
C ALA A 115 -7.02 -14.95 -6.09
N ILE A 116 -6.79 -13.72 -6.55
CA ILE A 116 -6.02 -13.48 -7.79
C ILE A 116 -4.57 -13.93 -7.60
N LYS A 117 -3.91 -13.51 -6.52
CA LYS A 117 -2.52 -13.91 -6.22
C LYS A 117 -2.35 -15.42 -6.10
N GLU A 118 -3.31 -16.11 -5.51
CA GLU A 118 -3.25 -17.56 -5.33
C GLU A 118 -3.53 -18.34 -6.61
N LYS A 119 -4.48 -17.90 -7.45
CA LYS A 119 -4.92 -18.64 -8.63
C LYS A 119 -4.22 -18.24 -9.92
N ILE A 120 -3.96 -16.96 -10.10
CA ILE A 120 -3.43 -16.37 -11.34
C ILE A 120 -2.42 -15.24 -11.05
N PRO A 121 -1.28 -15.53 -10.35
CA PRO A 121 -0.32 -14.51 -9.92
C PRO A 121 0.28 -13.69 -11.06
N ASP A 122 0.41 -14.30 -12.25
CA ASP A 122 1.02 -13.67 -13.44
C ASP A 122 0.01 -12.85 -14.25
N ILE A 123 -1.25 -12.70 -13.77
CA ILE A 123 -2.24 -11.91 -14.49
C ILE A 123 -1.86 -10.43 -14.48
N PRO A 124 -1.87 -9.75 -15.64
CA PRO A 124 -1.63 -8.33 -15.68
C PRO A 124 -2.78 -7.55 -15.05
N ILE A 125 -2.43 -6.61 -14.19
CA ILE A 125 -3.36 -5.71 -13.52
C ILE A 125 -2.96 -4.25 -13.75
N LYS A 126 -3.94 -3.37 -13.62
CA LYS A 126 -3.77 -1.92 -13.71
C LYS A 126 -4.73 -1.27 -12.72
N TYR A 127 -4.30 -0.24 -12.04
CA TYR A 127 -5.16 0.44 -11.07
C TYR A 127 -4.88 1.94 -11.03
N LYS A 128 -5.84 2.69 -10.53
CA LYS A 128 -5.72 4.12 -10.23
C LYS A 128 -6.06 4.35 -8.76
N ILE A 129 -5.31 5.19 -8.10
CA ILE A 129 -5.62 5.64 -6.74
C ILE A 129 -6.25 7.03 -6.76
N LEU A 130 -7.04 7.33 -5.72
CA LEU A 130 -7.77 8.60 -5.57
C LEU A 130 -6.88 9.85 -5.55
N PHE A 131 -5.60 9.68 -5.18
CA PHE A 131 -4.63 10.78 -5.08
C PHE A 131 -3.99 11.16 -6.42
N GLU A 132 -4.24 10.39 -7.47
CA GLU A 132 -3.72 10.64 -8.81
C GLU A 132 -4.76 11.39 -9.64
N GLU A 133 -4.37 12.51 -10.25
CA GLU A 133 -5.23 13.29 -11.14
C GLU A 133 -5.49 12.51 -12.42
N GLU A 134 -4.45 11.89 -12.98
CA GLU A 134 -4.53 11.06 -14.18
C GLU A 134 -4.37 9.59 -13.85
N ALA A 135 -5.06 8.74 -14.60
CA ALA A 135 -4.82 7.30 -14.51
C ALA A 135 -3.39 7.00 -14.94
N PRO A 136 -2.66 6.13 -14.20
CA PRO A 136 -1.39 5.62 -14.71
C PRO A 136 -1.66 4.86 -16.02
N THR A 137 -1.41 5.54 -17.13
CA THR A 137 -1.84 5.10 -18.45
C THR A 137 -1.00 3.97 -19.02
N TYR A 138 0.15 3.65 -18.44
CA TYR A 138 1.19 3.02 -19.24
C TYR A 138 1.66 1.64 -18.81
N TYR A 139 1.36 1.15 -17.61
CA TYR A 139 1.92 -0.13 -17.19
C TYR A 139 0.89 -1.07 -16.57
N TRP A 140 0.71 -2.21 -17.23
CA TRP A 140 0.20 -3.38 -16.58
C TRP A 140 1.32 -3.93 -15.68
N THR A 141 1.05 -4.12 -14.39
CA THR A 141 1.90 -4.84 -13.45
C THR A 141 1.34 -6.22 -13.21
N MET A 142 2.12 -7.13 -12.62
CA MET A 142 1.63 -8.45 -12.27
C MET A 142 0.96 -8.44 -10.90
N ALA A 143 -0.12 -9.20 -10.75
CA ALA A 143 -0.82 -9.29 -9.46
C ALA A 143 0.06 -9.83 -8.33
N GLY A 144 1.11 -10.60 -8.68
CA GLY A 144 2.11 -11.13 -7.76
C GLY A 144 3.20 -10.14 -7.32
N ASP A 145 3.27 -8.96 -7.92
CA ASP A 145 4.31 -7.97 -7.59
C ASP A 145 4.24 -7.52 -6.12
N GLU A 146 5.41 -7.46 -5.47
CA GLU A 146 5.53 -7.06 -4.05
C GLU A 146 5.02 -5.63 -3.80
N HIS A 147 5.17 -4.72 -4.76
CA HIS A 147 4.70 -3.34 -4.63
C HIS A 147 3.20 -3.23 -4.36
N PHE A 148 2.43 -4.20 -4.85
CA PHE A 148 0.99 -4.24 -4.65
C PHE A 148 0.60 -4.57 -3.20
N GLU A 149 1.46 -5.20 -2.41
CA GLU A 149 1.23 -5.52 -0.99
C GLU A 149 1.17 -4.29 -0.09
N TYR A 150 1.86 -3.23 -0.47
CA TYR A 150 1.93 -1.98 0.30
C TYR A 150 0.86 -0.96 -0.10
N LEU A 151 0.01 -1.30 -1.07
CA LEU A 151 -1.05 -0.41 -1.52
C LEU A 151 -2.17 -0.32 -0.49
N ASN A 152 -2.54 0.91 -0.12
CA ASN A 152 -3.74 1.12 0.69
C ASN A 152 -4.98 0.87 -0.17
N MET A 153 -5.60 -0.29 0.00
CA MET A 153 -6.77 -0.72 -0.79
C MET A 153 -7.94 0.29 -0.75
N LYS A 154 -8.09 1.04 0.35
CA LYS A 154 -9.09 2.11 0.45
C LYS A 154 -8.83 3.27 -0.50
N SER A 155 -7.61 3.42 -1.01
CA SER A 155 -7.29 4.48 -1.95
C SER A 155 -7.54 4.12 -3.41
N ILE A 156 -7.87 2.87 -3.73
CA ILE A 156 -8.10 2.44 -5.11
C ILE A 156 -9.40 3.05 -5.64
N GLU A 157 -9.29 3.87 -6.67
CA GLU A 157 -10.44 4.43 -7.40
C GLU A 157 -11.05 3.39 -8.33
N TRP A 158 -10.21 2.75 -9.14
CA TRP A 158 -10.57 1.59 -9.95
C TRP A 158 -9.40 0.61 -10.12
N PHE A 159 -9.73 -0.63 -10.42
CA PHE A 159 -8.81 -1.74 -10.61
C PHE A 159 -9.22 -2.55 -11.84
N ARG A 160 -8.29 -2.81 -12.75
CA ARG A 160 -8.51 -3.59 -13.98
C ARG A 160 -7.70 -4.86 -13.93
N ILE A 161 -8.31 -5.94 -14.38
CA ILE A 161 -7.69 -7.27 -14.50
C ILE A 161 -7.77 -7.67 -15.97
N SER A 162 -6.62 -7.83 -16.62
CA SER A 162 -6.57 -8.34 -18.01
C SER A 162 -7.14 -9.76 -18.07
N CYS A 163 -7.88 -10.06 -19.13
CA CYS A 163 -8.33 -11.43 -19.36
C CYS A 163 -7.26 -12.30 -20.03
N GLU A 164 -6.08 -11.77 -20.32
CA GLU A 164 -5.04 -12.46 -21.07
C GLU A 164 -3.68 -12.39 -20.35
N ILE A 165 -2.99 -13.54 -20.31
CA ILE A 165 -1.56 -13.62 -20.02
C ILE A 165 -0.84 -13.86 -21.34
N LYS A 166 0.15 -13.01 -21.65
CA LYS A 166 0.95 -13.09 -22.89
C LYS A 166 2.36 -13.55 -22.57
N GLU A 167 2.76 -14.67 -23.12
CA GLU A 167 4.09 -15.25 -22.98
C GLU A 167 4.83 -15.25 -24.33
N ILE A 168 6.04 -14.72 -24.36
CA ILE A 168 6.92 -14.77 -25.52
C ILE A 168 7.86 -15.97 -25.37
N LYS A 169 7.66 -17.01 -26.17
CA LYS A 169 8.53 -18.18 -26.20
C LYS A 169 9.65 -18.00 -27.23
N HIS A 170 10.85 -17.72 -26.73
CA HIS A 170 12.05 -17.64 -27.58
C HIS A 170 12.40 -19.00 -28.17
N ARG A 171 12.57 -19.06 -29.52
CA ARG A 171 12.84 -20.29 -30.26
C ARG A 171 14.29 -20.45 -30.74
N GLY A 172 15.13 -19.46 -30.46
CA GLY A 172 16.53 -19.43 -30.87
C GLY A 172 16.84 -18.29 -31.88
N LYS A 173 18.13 -18.07 -32.18
CA LYS A 173 18.60 -16.89 -32.92
C LYS A 173 18.08 -16.71 -34.35
N LEU A 174 17.58 -17.76 -34.97
CA LEU A 174 17.18 -17.78 -36.39
C LEU A 174 15.68 -18.11 -36.60
N ILE A 175 14.92 -18.24 -35.51
CA ILE A 175 13.49 -18.61 -35.57
C ILE A 175 12.71 -17.50 -34.85
N GLU A 176 11.65 -17.01 -35.49
CA GLU A 176 10.79 -16.02 -34.88
C GLU A 176 10.20 -16.51 -33.56
N ASP A 177 10.16 -15.62 -32.56
CA ASP A 177 9.57 -15.91 -31.28
C ASP A 177 8.07 -16.19 -31.43
N LYS A 178 7.57 -17.08 -30.60
CA LYS A 178 6.14 -17.43 -30.59
C LYS A 178 5.45 -16.69 -29.44
N LEU A 179 4.46 -15.87 -29.76
CA LEU A 179 3.53 -15.32 -28.77
C LEU A 179 2.48 -16.40 -28.43
N ILE A 180 2.37 -16.72 -27.16
CA ILE A 180 1.32 -17.59 -26.60
C ILE A 180 0.40 -16.71 -25.77
N ILE A 181 -0.91 -16.84 -25.98
CA ILE A 181 -1.93 -16.11 -25.24
C ILE A 181 -2.75 -17.13 -24.45
N TYR A 182 -2.85 -16.94 -23.14
CA TYR A 182 -3.68 -17.74 -22.25
C TYR A 182 -4.89 -16.90 -21.85
N ASP A 183 -6.07 -17.33 -22.24
CA ASP A 183 -7.34 -16.73 -21.81
C ASP A 183 -7.65 -17.13 -20.36
N LYS A 184 -7.86 -16.14 -19.51
CA LYS A 184 -8.16 -16.26 -18.07
C LYS A 184 -9.53 -15.68 -17.69
N LYS A 185 -10.33 -15.30 -18.68
CA LYS A 185 -11.63 -14.67 -18.48
C LYS A 185 -12.56 -15.47 -17.57
N ALA A 186 -12.66 -16.78 -17.79
CA ALA A 186 -13.52 -17.65 -16.99
C ALA A 186 -13.05 -17.75 -15.53
N GLU A 187 -11.74 -17.90 -15.30
CA GLU A 187 -11.15 -18.00 -13.96
C GLU A 187 -11.36 -16.71 -13.17
N ILE A 188 -11.20 -15.55 -13.81
CA ILE A 188 -11.43 -14.25 -13.18
C ILE A 188 -12.93 -14.08 -12.86
N TYR A 189 -13.79 -14.42 -13.81
CA TYR A 189 -15.24 -14.36 -13.61
C TYR A 189 -15.68 -15.19 -12.39
N GLU A 190 -15.19 -16.41 -12.24
CA GLU A 190 -15.49 -17.27 -11.08
C GLU A 190 -15.03 -16.61 -9.75
N ILE A 191 -13.88 -15.93 -9.73
CA ILE A 191 -13.42 -15.22 -8.54
C ILE A 191 -14.38 -14.08 -8.20
N LEU A 192 -14.75 -13.26 -9.19
CA LEU A 192 -15.63 -12.11 -8.99
C LEU A 192 -17.00 -12.52 -8.47
N GLU A 193 -17.61 -13.55 -9.07
CA GLU A 193 -18.90 -14.10 -8.64
C GLU A 193 -18.82 -14.72 -7.23
N LYS A 194 -17.77 -15.49 -6.94
CA LYS A 194 -17.58 -16.13 -5.63
C LYS A 194 -17.62 -15.14 -4.47
N PHE A 195 -17.04 -13.96 -4.65
CA PHE A 195 -16.96 -12.94 -3.61
C PHE A 195 -17.97 -11.79 -3.78
N ASN A 196 -18.93 -11.91 -4.70
CA ASN A 196 -19.91 -10.88 -5.02
C ASN A 196 -19.24 -9.51 -5.26
N ILE A 197 -18.17 -9.51 -6.08
CA ILE A 197 -17.47 -8.30 -6.46
C ILE A 197 -18.21 -7.65 -7.64
N PRO A 198 -18.64 -6.39 -7.54
CA PRO A 198 -19.23 -5.69 -8.67
C PRO A 198 -18.15 -5.35 -9.71
N TYR A 199 -18.43 -5.61 -10.96
CA TYR A 199 -17.51 -5.36 -12.07
C TYR A 199 -18.22 -4.85 -13.31
N GLU A 200 -17.47 -4.24 -14.20
CA GLU A 200 -17.81 -3.98 -15.60
C GLU A 200 -16.81 -4.71 -16.48
N TYR A 201 -17.20 -5.00 -17.73
CA TYR A 201 -16.28 -5.61 -18.68
C TYR A 201 -15.93 -4.59 -19.78
N ASP A 202 -14.64 -4.31 -19.93
CA ASP A 202 -14.10 -3.45 -20.96
C ASP A 202 -13.68 -4.31 -22.17
N GLU A 203 -14.49 -4.25 -23.24
CA GLU A 203 -14.25 -5.02 -24.47
C GLU A 203 -12.99 -4.56 -25.21
N ILE A 204 -12.65 -3.28 -25.11
CA ILE A 204 -11.51 -2.69 -25.83
C ILE A 204 -10.19 -3.19 -25.21
N GLU A 205 -10.08 -3.12 -23.88
CA GLU A 205 -8.88 -3.60 -23.18
C GLU A 205 -8.93 -5.09 -22.86
N ASN A 206 -10.04 -5.80 -23.16
CA ASN A 206 -10.28 -7.20 -22.78
C ASN A 206 -10.00 -7.43 -21.29
N ALA A 207 -10.67 -6.65 -20.43
CA ALA A 207 -10.40 -6.60 -19.01
C ALA A 207 -11.67 -6.47 -18.17
N PHE A 208 -11.66 -7.02 -16.96
CA PHE A 208 -12.65 -6.71 -15.93
C PHE A 208 -12.24 -5.44 -15.20
N VAL A 209 -13.21 -4.54 -14.98
CA VAL A 209 -13.03 -3.27 -14.26
C VAL A 209 -13.82 -3.32 -12.97
N ILE A 210 -13.12 -3.18 -11.86
CA ILE A 210 -13.68 -3.14 -10.51
C ILE A 210 -13.50 -1.72 -9.99
N TYR A 211 -14.60 -1.07 -9.62
CA TYR A 211 -14.56 0.27 -9.07
C TYR A 211 -14.52 0.22 -7.54
N GLY A 212 -13.51 0.86 -6.96
CA GLY A 212 -13.50 1.14 -5.52
C GLY A 212 -14.47 2.27 -5.20
N TYR A 213 -14.54 3.27 -6.12
CA TYR A 213 -15.42 4.43 -6.01
C TYR A 213 -16.02 4.78 -7.37
N LYS A 214 -17.24 5.36 -7.33
CA LYS A 214 -17.99 5.82 -8.52
C LYS A 214 -18.80 7.07 -8.17
N ASN A 215 -19.14 7.89 -9.17
CA ASN A 215 -20.07 9.03 -9.06
C ASN A 215 -21.51 8.54 -9.17
#